data_4b17068d08e52db4e78ce4f90e9b1d1d
#
_entry.id   4b17068d08e52db4e78ce4f90e9b1d1d
#
_cell.length_a   1.000
_cell.length_b   1.000
_cell.length_c   1.000
_cell.angle_alpha   90.00
_cell.angle_beta   90.00
_cell.angle_gamma   90.00
#
_symmetry.space_group_name_H-M   'P 1'
#
loop_
_entity.id
_entity.type
_entity.pdbx_description
1 polymer ?
#
loop_
_entity_poly.entity_id
_entity_poly.type
_entity_poly.pdbx_seq_one_letter_code
_entity_poly.pdbx_strand_id
1 'polypeptide(L)'
;MSKSRLTVFSFVRRFLLRLMVVLAIFWGGGIALFSVAPVPFSAVMVERQVSAWLHGNFRYVAHSDWVSMDQISPWMGLAVIAAEDQKFPEHWGFDVASIEKALAHNERNENRIRGASTISQQTAKNLFLWDGRSWVRKGLEAGLTLG
;
A
#
# COMPACT_ATOMS: atom_id res chain seq x y z
N MET A 1 -22.90 21.52 30.22
CA MET A 1 -22.39 20.24 29.62
C MET A 1 -22.13 19.27 30.79
N SER A 2 -22.74 18.07 30.78
CA SER A 2 -22.64 17.10 31.89
C SER A 2 -21.20 16.57 31.99
N LYS A 3 -20.68 16.43 33.25
CA LYS A 3 -19.34 15.84 33.53
C LYS A 3 -19.12 14.48 32.86
N SER A 4 -20.18 13.69 32.68
CA SER A 4 -20.14 12.38 32.00
C SER A 4 -19.73 12.48 30.53
N ARG A 5 -20.18 13.50 29.79
CA ARG A 5 -19.82 13.68 28.36
C ARG A 5 -18.34 14.05 28.19
N LEU A 6 -17.76 14.81 29.11
CA LEU A 6 -16.34 15.15 29.10
C LEU A 6 -15.46 13.91 29.37
N THR A 7 -15.91 13.03 30.27
CA THR A 7 -15.18 11.79 30.58
C THR A 7 -15.20 10.82 29.39
N VAL A 8 -16.35 10.62 28.76
CA VAL A 8 -16.47 9.78 27.57
C VAL A 8 -15.61 10.33 26.42
N PHE A 9 -15.67 11.64 26.16
CA PHE A 9 -14.86 12.27 25.13
C PHE A 9 -13.35 12.09 25.38
N SER A 10 -12.90 12.27 26.64
CA SER A 10 -11.49 12.09 26.98
C SER A 10 -11.05 10.62 26.85
N PHE A 11 -11.92 9.67 27.17
CA PHE A 11 -11.65 8.24 26.99
C PHE A 11 -11.52 7.89 25.52
N VAL A 12 -12.48 8.29 24.68
CA VAL A 12 -12.45 8.04 23.23
C VAL A 12 -11.20 8.66 22.59
N ARG A 13 -10.87 9.90 22.95
CA ARG A 13 -9.65 10.56 22.45
C ARG A 13 -8.39 9.77 22.83
N ARG A 14 -8.26 9.33 24.08
CA ARG A 14 -7.10 8.53 24.53
C ARG A 14 -7.05 7.18 23.82
N PHE A 15 -8.19 6.54 23.60
CA PHE A 15 -8.28 5.29 22.85
C PHE A 15 -7.81 5.47 21.40
N LEU A 16 -8.33 6.49 20.70
CA LEU A 16 -7.93 6.80 19.32
C LEU A 16 -6.45 7.14 19.22
N LEU A 17 -5.91 7.92 20.16
CA LEU A 17 -4.47 8.23 20.19
C LEU A 17 -3.62 6.96 20.37
N ARG A 18 -4.00 6.07 21.31
CA ARG A 18 -3.30 4.80 21.51
C ARG A 18 -3.36 3.91 20.26
N LEU A 19 -4.54 3.82 19.64
CA LEU A 19 -4.72 3.08 18.41
C LEU A 19 -3.84 3.63 17.28
N MET A 20 -3.80 4.95 17.09
CA MET A 20 -2.92 5.59 16.11
C MET A 20 -1.43 5.27 16.37
N VAL A 21 -0.99 5.33 17.62
CA VAL A 21 0.39 5.01 17.99
C VAL A 21 0.71 3.55 17.70
N VAL A 22 -0.19 2.62 18.04
CA VAL A 22 -0.02 1.19 17.74
C VAL A 22 0.06 0.94 16.23
N LEU A 23 -0.81 1.56 15.45
CA LEU A 23 -0.78 1.46 13.99
C LEU A 23 0.50 2.06 13.40
N ALA A 24 0.95 3.21 13.92
CA ALA A 24 2.19 3.84 13.47
C ALA A 24 3.42 2.96 13.77
N ILE A 25 3.47 2.35 14.96
CA ILE A 25 4.54 1.41 15.32
C ILE A 25 4.48 0.14 14.45
N PHE A 26 3.28 -0.39 14.23
CA PHE A 26 3.10 -1.60 13.41
C PHE A 26 3.55 -1.37 11.96
N TRP A 27 3.09 -0.30 11.31
CA TRP A 27 3.46 0.00 9.93
C TRP A 27 4.89 0.53 9.82
N GLY A 28 5.31 1.46 10.68
CA GLY A 28 6.67 1.96 10.67
C GLY A 28 7.70 0.85 10.96
N GLY A 29 7.38 -0.04 11.89
CA GLY A 29 8.19 -1.24 12.16
C GLY A 29 8.22 -2.21 10.97
N GLY A 30 7.09 -2.40 10.28
CA GLY A 30 7.01 -3.21 9.07
C GLY A 30 7.85 -2.64 7.92
N ILE A 31 7.75 -1.34 7.68
CA ILE A 31 8.57 -0.63 6.67
C ILE A 31 10.05 -0.79 7.00
N ALA A 32 10.46 -0.48 8.25
CA ALA A 32 11.84 -0.59 8.69
C ALA A 32 12.36 -2.04 8.59
N LEU A 33 11.55 -3.03 8.92
CA LEU A 33 11.91 -4.44 8.80
C LEU A 33 12.13 -4.83 7.33
N PHE A 34 11.17 -4.54 6.46
CA PHE A 34 11.22 -4.94 5.05
C PHE A 34 12.15 -4.08 4.20
N SER A 35 12.70 -2.99 4.72
CA SER A 35 13.78 -2.25 4.06
C SER A 35 15.13 -2.98 4.12
N VAL A 36 15.30 -3.93 5.07
CA VAL A 36 16.56 -4.65 5.27
C VAL A 36 16.42 -6.18 5.24
N ALA A 37 15.21 -6.70 5.41
CA ALA A 37 14.94 -8.13 5.43
C ALA A 37 14.13 -8.58 4.21
N PRO A 38 14.33 -9.83 3.73
CA PRO A 38 13.48 -10.41 2.70
C PRO A 38 12.01 -10.39 3.11
N VAL A 39 11.13 -10.11 2.15
CA VAL A 39 9.68 -10.12 2.35
C VAL A 39 9.15 -11.54 2.15
N PRO A 40 8.80 -12.29 3.21
CA PRO A 40 8.38 -13.68 3.07
C PRO A 40 6.95 -13.80 2.55
N PHE A 41 6.12 -12.80 2.81
CA PHE A 41 4.73 -12.72 2.34
C PHE A 41 4.24 -11.27 2.33
N SER A 42 3.25 -10.99 1.51
CA SER A 42 2.60 -9.69 1.42
C SER A 42 1.15 -9.78 1.89
N ALA A 43 0.52 -8.64 2.19
CA ALA A 43 -0.89 -8.60 2.56
C ALA A 43 -1.79 -9.18 1.46
N VAL A 44 -1.47 -8.93 0.20
CA VAL A 44 -2.20 -9.51 -0.95
C VAL A 44 -2.05 -11.04 -1.00
N MET A 45 -0.87 -11.59 -0.66
CA MET A 45 -0.68 -13.05 -0.58
C MET A 45 -1.53 -13.65 0.54
N VAL A 46 -1.56 -13.02 1.71
CA VAL A 46 -2.41 -13.44 2.84
C VAL A 46 -3.89 -13.40 2.44
N GLU A 47 -4.34 -12.32 1.82
CA GLU A 47 -5.72 -12.19 1.33
C GLU A 47 -6.08 -13.32 0.35
N ARG A 48 -5.21 -13.62 -0.61
CA ARG A 48 -5.42 -14.70 -1.57
C ARG A 48 -5.44 -16.08 -0.91
N GLN A 49 -4.58 -16.31 0.07
CA GLN A 49 -4.57 -17.54 0.84
C GLN A 49 -5.88 -17.74 1.61
N VAL A 50 -6.32 -16.71 2.32
CA VAL A 50 -7.58 -16.74 3.08
C VAL A 50 -8.77 -16.91 2.13
N SER A 51 -8.80 -16.19 1.03
CA SER A 51 -9.84 -16.33 0.00
C SER A 51 -9.92 -17.74 -0.55
N ALA A 52 -8.78 -18.37 -0.85
CA ALA A 52 -8.73 -19.75 -1.31
C ALA A 52 -9.36 -20.72 -0.29
N TRP A 53 -9.03 -20.58 0.99
CA TRP A 53 -9.60 -21.39 2.06
C TRP A 53 -11.10 -21.20 2.22
N LEU A 54 -11.57 -19.95 2.15
CA LEU A 54 -13.02 -19.64 2.23
C LEU A 54 -13.82 -20.24 1.06
N HIS A 55 -13.17 -20.43 -0.10
CA HIS A 55 -13.78 -21.11 -1.26
C HIS A 55 -13.50 -22.63 -1.31
N GLY A 56 -13.01 -23.21 -0.22
CA GLY A 56 -12.78 -24.66 -0.10
C GLY A 56 -11.52 -25.17 -0.81
N ASN A 57 -10.67 -24.29 -1.32
CA ASN A 57 -9.40 -24.67 -1.95
C ASN A 57 -8.25 -24.70 -0.92
N PHE A 58 -8.18 -25.78 -0.16
CA PHE A 58 -7.12 -25.98 0.85
C PHE A 58 -5.78 -26.43 0.27
N ARG A 59 -5.71 -26.72 -1.02
CA ARG A 59 -4.43 -27.07 -1.70
C ARG A 59 -3.66 -25.86 -2.19
N TYR A 60 -4.32 -24.69 -2.28
CA TYR A 60 -3.65 -23.45 -2.68
C TYR A 60 -2.71 -22.97 -1.57
N VAL A 61 -1.48 -22.70 -1.94
CA VAL A 61 -0.46 -22.09 -1.07
C VAL A 61 0.08 -20.86 -1.77
N ALA A 62 -0.19 -19.68 -1.20
CA ALA A 62 0.45 -18.45 -1.65
C ALA A 62 1.90 -18.46 -1.19
N HIS A 63 2.82 -18.40 -2.14
CA HIS A 63 4.24 -18.43 -1.83
C HIS A 63 5.00 -17.45 -2.71
N SER A 64 6.17 -17.01 -2.25
CA SER A 64 7.08 -16.14 -2.98
C SER A 64 8.52 -16.60 -2.74
N ASP A 65 9.27 -16.72 -3.80
CA ASP A 65 10.71 -16.95 -3.74
C ASP A 65 11.42 -15.60 -3.79
N TRP A 66 11.97 -15.21 -2.65
CA TRP A 66 12.77 -14.00 -2.58
C TRP A 66 14.11 -14.21 -3.29
N VAL A 67 14.45 -13.28 -4.17
CA VAL A 67 15.79 -13.19 -4.76
C VAL A 67 16.36 -11.79 -4.53
N SER A 68 17.64 -11.68 -4.26
CA SER A 68 18.29 -10.39 -4.07
C SER A 68 18.48 -9.65 -5.41
N MET A 69 18.61 -8.33 -5.36
CA MET A 69 18.70 -7.49 -6.56
C MET A 69 19.90 -7.81 -7.45
N ASP A 70 21.00 -8.33 -6.87
CA ASP A 70 22.19 -8.79 -7.59
C ASP A 70 21.95 -10.05 -8.44
N GLN A 71 20.91 -10.82 -8.12
CA GLN A 71 20.47 -12.00 -8.87
C GLN A 71 19.43 -11.65 -9.95
N ILE A 72 18.94 -10.43 -9.97
CA ILE A 72 17.97 -9.94 -10.97
C ILE A 72 18.71 -9.16 -12.05
N SER A 73 18.33 -9.39 -13.30
CA SER A 73 18.90 -8.62 -14.41
C SER A 73 18.71 -7.11 -14.19
N PRO A 74 19.76 -6.28 -14.35
CA PRO A 74 19.64 -4.83 -14.26
C PRO A 74 18.60 -4.25 -15.22
N TRP A 75 18.40 -4.89 -16.36
CA TRP A 75 17.39 -4.51 -17.35
C TRP A 75 15.97 -4.70 -16.86
N MET A 76 15.73 -5.60 -15.89
CA MET A 76 14.41 -5.81 -15.31
C MET A 76 13.96 -4.56 -14.51
N GLY A 77 14.84 -4.01 -13.67
CA GLY A 77 14.54 -2.78 -12.94
C GLY A 77 14.22 -1.62 -13.89
N LEU A 78 15.02 -1.45 -14.94
CA LEU A 78 14.79 -0.43 -15.94
C LEU A 78 13.47 -0.64 -16.70
N ALA A 79 13.13 -1.88 -17.05
CA ALA A 79 11.89 -2.22 -17.72
C ALA A 79 10.66 -1.91 -16.85
N VAL A 80 10.73 -2.21 -15.55
CA VAL A 80 9.66 -1.90 -14.60
C VAL A 80 9.48 -0.38 -14.48
N ILE A 81 10.56 0.38 -14.31
CA ILE A 81 10.52 1.84 -14.26
C ILE A 81 9.91 2.41 -15.54
N ALA A 82 10.36 1.93 -16.70
CA ALA A 82 9.87 2.40 -18.00
C ALA A 82 8.38 2.09 -18.24
N ALA A 83 7.89 0.96 -17.71
CA ALA A 83 6.51 0.52 -17.90
C ALA A 83 5.52 1.14 -16.90
N GLU A 84 5.92 1.25 -15.64
CA GLU A 84 5.02 1.58 -14.53
C GLU A 84 5.18 3.03 -14.05
N ASP A 85 6.41 3.56 -14.02
CA ASP A 85 6.69 4.84 -13.36
C ASP A 85 7.98 5.48 -13.91
N GLN A 86 7.88 6.06 -15.10
CA GLN A 86 9.05 6.60 -15.83
C GLN A 86 9.79 7.71 -15.07
N LYS A 87 9.13 8.32 -14.09
CA LYS A 87 9.70 9.38 -13.26
C LYS A 87 10.07 8.91 -11.85
N PHE A 88 10.13 7.61 -11.63
CA PHE A 88 10.47 7.04 -10.33
C PHE A 88 11.70 7.66 -9.67
N PRO A 89 12.80 7.97 -10.39
CA PRO A 89 13.98 8.64 -9.80
C PRO A 89 13.77 10.14 -9.50
N GLU A 90 12.68 10.75 -9.97
CA GLU A 90 12.46 12.20 -9.92
C GLU A 90 11.47 12.63 -8.82
N HIS A 91 10.79 11.69 -8.19
CA HIS A 91 9.77 12.00 -7.18
C HIS A 91 9.93 11.17 -5.88
N TRP A 92 9.35 11.67 -4.81
CA TRP A 92 9.34 11.04 -3.49
C TRP A 92 8.01 10.29 -3.24
N GLY A 93 7.81 9.20 -3.98
CA GLY A 93 6.65 8.34 -3.83
C GLY A 93 5.40 8.76 -4.63
N PHE A 94 5.27 10.02 -5.06
CA PHE A 94 4.12 10.52 -5.83
C PHE A 94 4.57 11.30 -7.06
N ASP A 95 4.14 10.88 -8.25
CA ASP A 95 4.22 11.71 -9.47
C ASP A 95 2.97 12.59 -9.59
N VAL A 96 3.03 13.77 -8.97
CA VAL A 96 1.91 14.74 -8.97
C VAL A 96 1.50 15.11 -10.39
N ALA A 97 2.46 15.32 -11.30
CA ALA A 97 2.18 15.70 -12.67
C ALA A 97 1.43 14.59 -13.45
N SER A 98 1.76 13.32 -13.19
CA SER A 98 1.03 12.19 -13.78
C SER A 98 -0.35 12.01 -13.17
N ILE A 99 -0.52 12.30 -11.87
CA ILE A 99 -1.83 12.31 -11.20
C ILE A 99 -2.74 13.38 -11.83
N GLU A 100 -2.26 14.60 -11.99
CA GLU A 100 -3.01 15.69 -12.62
C GLU A 100 -3.43 15.35 -14.07
N LYS A 101 -2.50 14.80 -14.85
CA LYS A 101 -2.79 14.35 -16.22
C LYS A 101 -3.82 13.22 -16.26
N ALA A 102 -3.76 12.28 -15.31
CA ALA A 102 -4.71 11.18 -15.24
C ALA A 102 -6.11 11.70 -14.84
N LEU A 103 -6.20 12.62 -13.87
CA LEU A 103 -7.46 13.25 -13.49
C LEU A 103 -8.11 13.98 -14.66
N ALA A 104 -7.36 14.86 -15.35
CA ALA A 104 -7.85 15.59 -16.51
C ALA A 104 -8.25 14.68 -17.69
N HIS A 105 -7.58 13.52 -17.85
CA HIS A 105 -7.95 12.52 -18.84
C HIS A 105 -9.26 11.82 -18.46
N ASN A 106 -9.39 11.43 -17.20
CA ASN A 106 -10.53 10.67 -16.69
C ASN A 106 -11.83 11.51 -16.67
N GLU A 107 -11.72 12.82 -16.42
CA GLU A 107 -12.85 13.74 -16.53
C GLU A 107 -13.42 13.83 -17.96
N ARG A 108 -12.57 13.61 -18.97
CA ARG A 108 -12.96 13.67 -20.39
C ARG A 108 -13.36 12.32 -20.97
N ASN A 109 -12.95 11.22 -20.32
CA ASN A 109 -13.08 9.85 -20.85
C ASN A 109 -13.49 8.86 -19.77
N GLU A 110 -14.78 8.82 -19.45
CA GLU A 110 -15.34 7.93 -18.43
C GLU A 110 -15.11 6.43 -18.74
N ASN A 111 -15.03 6.07 -20.02
CA ASN A 111 -14.88 4.67 -20.47
C ASN A 111 -13.41 4.19 -20.54
N ARG A 112 -12.45 5.09 -20.32
CA ARG A 112 -11.01 4.78 -20.45
C ARG A 112 -10.23 5.39 -19.29
N ILE A 113 -10.41 4.83 -18.09
CA ILE A 113 -9.76 5.32 -16.88
C ILE A 113 -8.25 5.06 -16.94
N ARG A 114 -7.48 6.13 -16.82
CA ARG A 114 -6.02 6.09 -16.69
C ARG A 114 -5.62 6.08 -15.22
N GLY A 115 -4.76 5.13 -14.83
CA GLY A 115 -4.10 5.10 -13.54
C GLY A 115 -2.85 6.01 -13.53
N ALA A 116 -2.46 6.45 -12.33
CA ALA A 116 -1.24 7.21 -12.09
C ALA A 116 -0.59 6.80 -10.76
N SER A 117 -0.73 5.53 -10.39
CA SER A 117 -0.08 5.02 -9.18
C SER A 117 1.38 4.71 -9.46
N THR A 118 2.26 5.21 -8.61
CA THR A 118 3.71 5.02 -8.68
C THR A 118 4.12 3.62 -8.19
N ILE A 119 5.37 3.22 -8.46
CA ILE A 119 5.95 1.97 -7.93
C ILE A 119 5.88 1.96 -6.40
N SER A 120 6.20 3.09 -5.73
CA SER A 120 6.11 3.20 -4.27
C SER A 120 4.70 2.96 -3.76
N GLN A 121 3.69 3.54 -4.38
CA GLN A 121 2.28 3.32 -4.02
C GLN A 121 1.84 1.87 -4.24
N GLN A 122 2.26 1.25 -5.34
CA GLN A 122 1.98 -0.16 -5.61
C GLN A 122 2.64 -1.07 -4.58
N THR A 123 3.88 -0.77 -4.20
CA THR A 123 4.62 -1.51 -3.16
C THR A 123 3.92 -1.39 -1.80
N ALA A 124 3.60 -0.18 -1.36
CA ALA A 124 2.87 0.07 -0.11
C ALA A 124 1.53 -0.70 -0.09
N LYS A 125 0.76 -0.63 -1.18
CA LYS A 125 -0.49 -1.38 -1.32
C LYS A 125 -0.27 -2.89 -1.19
N ASN A 126 0.62 -3.45 -1.96
CA ASN A 126 0.77 -4.91 -2.06
C ASN A 126 1.35 -5.52 -0.78
N LEU A 127 2.26 -4.81 -0.10
CA LEU A 127 2.87 -5.30 1.15
C LEU A 127 1.94 -5.21 2.35
N PHE A 128 1.20 -4.13 2.48
CA PHE A 128 0.55 -3.77 3.75
C PHE A 128 -0.98 -3.68 3.68
N LEU A 129 -1.59 -3.64 2.49
CA LEU A 129 -3.02 -3.40 2.33
C LEU A 129 -3.68 -4.52 1.53
N TRP A 130 -5.02 -4.55 1.61
CA TRP A 130 -5.86 -5.50 0.88
C TRP A 130 -6.11 -5.05 -0.56
N ASP A 131 -6.53 -5.99 -1.40
CA ASP A 131 -6.98 -5.68 -2.76
C ASP A 131 -8.39 -5.04 -2.74
N GLY A 132 -8.77 -4.38 -3.82
CA GLY A 132 -10.05 -3.70 -3.95
C GLY A 132 -9.95 -2.18 -4.08
N ARG A 133 -11.10 -1.54 -4.30
CA ARG A 133 -11.20 -0.09 -4.54
C ARG A 133 -11.97 0.57 -3.39
N SER A 134 -11.27 1.30 -2.53
CA SER A 134 -11.90 2.17 -1.52
C SER A 134 -11.04 3.41 -1.27
N TRP A 135 -11.69 4.52 -0.97
CA TRP A 135 -11.01 5.77 -0.63
C TRP A 135 -10.22 5.65 0.68
N VAL A 136 -10.72 4.87 1.64
CA VAL A 136 -10.02 4.59 2.91
C VAL A 136 -8.70 3.88 2.62
N ARG A 137 -8.74 2.79 1.84
CA ARG A 137 -7.53 2.08 1.44
C ARG A 137 -6.56 3.00 0.68
N LYS A 138 -7.05 3.85 -0.23
CA LYS A 138 -6.21 4.79 -0.98
C LYS A 138 -5.57 5.84 -0.07
N GLY A 139 -6.26 6.30 0.97
CA GLY A 139 -5.68 7.18 1.99
C GLY A 139 -4.57 6.50 2.81
N LEU A 140 -4.78 5.24 3.21
CA LEU A 140 -3.75 4.44 3.90
C LEU A 140 -2.54 4.17 2.99
N GLU A 141 -2.77 3.83 1.72
CA GLU A 141 -1.71 3.66 0.71
C GLU A 141 -0.86 4.93 0.61
N ALA A 142 -1.50 6.10 0.50
CA ALA A 142 -0.79 7.37 0.44
C ALA A 142 0.05 7.63 1.72
N GLY A 143 -0.52 7.35 2.89
CA GLY A 143 0.23 7.47 4.16
C GLY A 143 1.45 6.56 4.23
N LEU A 144 1.31 5.30 3.81
CA LEU A 144 2.40 4.32 3.78
C LEU A 144 3.47 4.62 2.72
N THR A 145 3.10 5.32 1.65
CA THR A 145 4.04 5.72 0.58
C THR A 145 5.02 6.80 1.05
N LEU A 146 4.69 7.53 2.11
CA LEU A 146 5.55 8.59 2.69
C LEU A 146 6.57 8.06 3.72
N GLY A 147 6.45 6.82 4.16
CA GLY A 147 7.38 6.15 5.07
C GLY A 147 8.42 5.36 4.33
#